data_65af11346419a9cc20edeee6ef314eea
#
_entry.id   65af11346419a9cc20edeee6ef314eea
#
_cell.length_a   1.000
_cell.length_b   1.000
_cell.length_c   1.000
_cell.angle_alpha   90.00
_cell.angle_beta   90.00
_cell.angle_gamma   90.00
#
_symmetry.space_group_name_H-M   'P 1'
#
loop_
_entity.id
_entity.type
_entity.pdbx_description
1 polymer ?
#
loop_
_entity_poly.entity_id
_entity_poly.type
_entity_poly.pdbx_seq_one_letter_code
_entity_poly.pdbx_strand_id
1 'polypeptide(L)'
;MLFLQPRLLLLTPLLLVALYFILPDAVINRFASIGNLGDSSTSYRVYIWMGTLAMLKDYWMCGIGPGDAAFNLVYPKYSYSGIVAPHAHNLFLQIVCDAGVVALVVFVLLLFHYFRDLCAAFCREKDPFSRLYQTAAVSGIAGFLVQAMTDYSFYNYRVLFLFWAWLALGSLLARRGQLPERGLRT
;
A
#
# COMPACT_ATOMS: atom_id res chain seq x y z
N MET A 1 -16.08 -2.40 -8.68
CA MET A 1 -17.45 -1.93 -8.98
C MET A 1 -17.51 -0.96 -10.14
N LEU A 2 -16.67 0.06 -10.19
CA LEU A 2 -16.56 1.03 -11.30
C LEU A 2 -16.35 0.38 -12.68
N PHE A 3 -15.60 -0.73 -12.77
CA PHE A 3 -15.39 -1.46 -14.01
C PHE A 3 -16.58 -2.36 -14.44
N LEU A 4 -17.55 -2.57 -13.54
CA LEU A 4 -18.73 -3.41 -13.80
C LEU A 4 -19.90 -2.61 -14.38
N GLN A 5 -19.98 -1.31 -14.09
CA GLN A 5 -21.02 -0.41 -14.58
C GLN A 5 -20.44 0.99 -14.83
N PRO A 6 -20.04 1.33 -16.06
CA PRO A 6 -19.49 2.67 -16.37
C PRO A 6 -20.45 3.81 -16.06
N ARG A 7 -21.77 3.53 -15.95
CA ARG A 7 -22.77 4.53 -15.53
C ARG A 7 -22.58 5.00 -14.08
N LEU A 8 -21.95 4.19 -13.21
CA LEU A 8 -21.64 4.60 -11.83
C LEU A 8 -20.48 5.62 -11.78
N LEU A 9 -19.64 5.68 -12.82
CA LEU A 9 -18.63 6.73 -12.95
C LEU A 9 -19.25 8.13 -13.05
N LEU A 10 -20.44 8.24 -13.65
CA LEU A 10 -21.16 9.52 -13.76
C LEU A 10 -21.71 10.01 -12.42
N LEU A 11 -21.89 9.10 -11.44
CA LEU A 11 -22.36 9.45 -10.09
C LEU A 11 -21.18 9.83 -9.16
N THR A 12 -19.94 9.53 -9.52
CA THR A 12 -18.77 9.86 -8.67
C THR A 12 -18.61 11.35 -8.39
N PRO A 13 -18.72 12.29 -9.36
CA PRO A 13 -18.64 13.70 -9.05
C PRO A 13 -19.77 14.19 -8.13
N LEU A 14 -20.98 13.69 -8.31
CA LEU A 14 -22.11 14.01 -7.45
C LEU A 14 -21.88 13.48 -6.01
N LEU A 15 -21.35 12.26 -5.89
CA LEU A 15 -20.99 11.67 -4.61
C LEU A 15 -19.88 12.46 -3.90
N LEU A 16 -18.85 12.90 -4.65
CA LEU A 16 -17.75 13.71 -4.09
C LEU A 16 -18.26 15.08 -3.61
N VAL A 17 -19.16 15.72 -4.36
CA VAL A 17 -19.81 16.98 -3.94
C VAL A 17 -20.65 16.75 -2.68
N ALA A 18 -21.49 15.73 -2.66
CA ALA A 18 -22.29 15.39 -1.48
C ALA A 18 -21.40 15.08 -0.26
N LEU A 19 -20.32 14.35 -0.48
CA LEU A 19 -19.35 14.02 0.57
C LEU A 19 -18.68 15.28 1.14
N TYR A 20 -18.34 16.25 0.29
CA TYR A 20 -17.75 17.53 0.72
C TYR A 20 -18.68 18.30 1.69
N PHE A 21 -19.99 18.27 1.47
CA PHE A 21 -20.96 18.94 2.36
C PHE A 21 -21.29 18.14 3.63
N ILE A 22 -21.04 16.84 3.64
CA ILE A 22 -21.33 15.95 4.78
C ILE A 22 -20.10 15.79 5.69
N LEU A 23 -18.90 15.94 5.14
CA LEU A 23 -17.66 15.73 5.89
C LEU A 23 -17.46 16.86 6.92
N PRO A 24 -17.06 16.53 8.17
CA PRO A 24 -16.66 17.54 9.14
C PRO A 24 -15.48 18.37 8.63
N ASP A 25 -15.43 19.65 9.00
CA ASP A 25 -14.33 20.58 8.63
C ASP A 25 -12.94 20.03 8.98
N ALA A 26 -12.84 19.28 10.08
CA ALA A 26 -11.59 18.61 10.47
C ALA A 26 -11.06 17.64 9.40
N VAL A 27 -11.95 16.96 8.68
CA VAL A 27 -11.58 16.03 7.60
C VAL A 27 -11.20 16.82 6.34
N ILE A 28 -11.98 17.86 6.00
CA ILE A 28 -11.69 18.73 4.85
C ILE A 28 -10.33 19.40 5.02
N ASN A 29 -10.07 19.97 6.22
CA ASN A 29 -8.79 20.60 6.55
C ASN A 29 -7.63 19.60 6.50
N ARG A 30 -7.87 18.34 6.83
CA ARG A 30 -6.86 17.27 6.73
C ARG A 30 -6.49 16.97 5.28
N PHE A 31 -7.46 16.97 4.36
CA PHE A 31 -7.18 16.85 2.92
C PHE A 31 -6.46 18.09 2.37
N ALA A 32 -6.86 19.28 2.79
CA ALA A 32 -6.21 20.54 2.39
C ALA A 32 -4.76 20.67 2.91
N SER A 33 -4.42 19.99 4.01
CA SER A 33 -3.05 19.98 4.55
C SER A 33 -2.10 19.04 3.82
N ILE A 34 -2.59 18.19 2.92
CA ILE A 34 -1.76 17.26 2.15
C ILE A 34 -0.77 18.07 1.27
N GLY A 35 0.53 17.86 1.52
CA GLY A 35 1.59 18.59 0.80
C GLY A 35 1.92 19.97 1.39
N ASN A 36 1.21 20.44 2.40
CA ASN A 36 1.53 21.69 3.09
C ASN A 36 2.63 21.46 4.13
N LEU A 37 3.85 21.93 3.89
CA LEU A 37 4.97 21.84 4.82
C LEU A 37 4.78 22.68 6.09
N GLY A 38 3.80 23.56 6.15
CA GLY A 38 3.38 24.25 7.37
C GLY A 38 2.59 23.34 8.34
N ASP A 39 2.04 22.21 7.85
CA ASP A 39 1.41 21.20 8.71
C ASP A 39 2.50 20.37 9.42
N SER A 40 2.45 20.34 10.74
CA SER A 40 3.44 19.65 11.59
C SER A 40 3.55 18.14 11.26
N SER A 41 2.45 17.49 10.89
CA SER A 41 2.42 16.07 10.56
C SER A 41 3.07 15.79 9.19
N THR A 42 2.91 16.68 8.24
CA THR A 42 3.52 16.56 6.90
C THR A 42 5.03 16.84 7.00
N SER A 43 5.43 17.93 7.64
CA SER A 43 6.84 18.28 7.82
C SER A 43 7.61 17.22 8.62
N TYR A 44 6.98 16.65 9.67
CA TYR A 44 7.55 15.55 10.45
C TYR A 44 7.92 14.35 9.56
N ARG A 45 6.99 13.90 8.68
CA ARG A 45 7.27 12.79 7.76
C ARG A 45 8.37 13.13 6.76
N VAL A 46 8.33 14.32 6.18
CA VAL A 46 9.36 14.77 5.21
C VAL A 46 10.75 14.74 5.84
N TYR A 47 10.89 15.24 7.08
CA TYR A 47 12.17 15.22 7.79
C TYR A 47 12.65 13.81 8.12
N ILE A 48 11.71 12.90 8.49
CA ILE A 48 12.05 11.49 8.69
C ILE A 48 12.54 10.87 7.36
N TRP A 49 11.87 11.14 6.23
CA TRP A 49 12.29 10.65 4.93
C TRP A 49 13.67 11.18 4.53
N MET A 50 13.96 12.46 4.78
CA MET A 50 15.29 13.03 4.53
C MET A 50 16.38 12.32 5.35
N GLY A 51 16.16 12.12 6.63
CA GLY A 51 17.09 11.37 7.50
C GLY A 51 17.22 9.90 7.07
N THR A 52 16.10 9.26 6.72
CA THR A 52 16.09 7.88 6.22
C THR A 52 16.88 7.75 4.91
N LEU A 53 16.68 8.67 3.97
CA LEU A 53 17.42 8.66 2.70
C LEU A 53 18.93 8.93 2.92
N ALA A 54 19.28 9.77 3.89
CA ALA A 54 20.68 9.96 4.27
C ALA A 54 21.29 8.67 4.83
N MET A 55 20.57 7.97 5.71
CA MET A 55 20.98 6.67 6.25
C MET A 55 21.11 5.60 5.14
N LEU A 56 20.20 5.57 4.20
CA LEU A 56 20.23 4.60 3.09
C LEU A 56 21.39 4.79 2.12
N LYS A 57 22.08 5.94 2.11
CA LYS A 57 23.34 6.08 1.33
C LYS A 57 24.39 5.08 1.79
N ASP A 58 24.43 4.77 3.09
CA ASP A 58 25.39 3.86 3.68
C ASP A 58 24.87 2.41 3.74
N TYR A 59 23.55 2.21 3.89
CA TYR A 59 22.93 0.91 4.16
C TYR A 59 22.00 0.38 3.06
N TRP A 60 21.99 0.98 1.86
CA TRP A 60 21.03 0.65 0.79
C TRP A 60 21.05 -0.81 0.34
N MET A 61 22.21 -1.47 0.39
CA MET A 61 22.39 -2.84 -0.14
C MET A 61 21.74 -3.89 0.76
N CYS A 62 22.10 -3.88 2.05
CA CYS A 62 21.71 -4.92 3.01
C CYS A 62 20.71 -4.43 4.06
N GLY A 63 20.43 -3.12 4.13
CA GLY A 63 19.64 -2.52 5.19
C GLY A 63 20.38 -2.51 6.54
N ILE A 64 19.63 -2.20 7.60
CA ILE A 64 20.12 -2.12 8.98
C ILE A 64 19.57 -3.25 9.87
N GLY A 65 18.75 -4.13 9.29
CA GLY A 65 18.02 -5.17 10.00
C GLY A 65 16.58 -4.80 10.32
N PRO A 66 15.69 -5.79 10.48
CA PRO A 66 14.26 -5.56 10.68
C PRO A 66 13.93 -5.08 12.08
N GLY A 67 12.90 -4.25 12.16
CA GLY A 67 12.24 -3.84 13.40
C GLY A 67 12.72 -2.52 13.97
N ASP A 68 11.90 -2.02 14.89
CA ASP A 68 12.07 -0.71 15.51
C ASP A 68 13.41 -0.56 16.27
N ALA A 69 13.90 -1.65 16.86
CA ALA A 69 15.16 -1.63 17.61
C ALA A 69 16.36 -1.27 16.71
N ALA A 70 16.44 -1.86 15.52
CA ALA A 70 17.49 -1.57 14.55
C ALA A 70 17.38 -0.13 14.04
N PHE A 71 16.17 0.31 13.72
CA PHE A 71 15.91 1.68 13.25
C PHE A 71 16.28 2.71 14.32
N ASN A 72 15.85 2.52 15.57
CA ASN A 72 16.15 3.42 16.70
C ASN A 72 17.65 3.47 17.06
N LEU A 73 18.42 2.43 16.76
CA LEU A 73 19.85 2.39 16.98
C LEU A 73 20.64 3.19 15.94
N VAL A 74 20.22 3.15 14.68
CA VAL A 74 21.00 3.69 13.55
C VAL A 74 20.49 5.05 13.11
N TYR A 75 19.17 5.24 12.96
CA TYR A 75 18.53 6.45 12.43
C TYR A 75 18.92 7.75 13.16
N PRO A 76 19.10 7.80 14.50
CA PRO A 76 19.45 9.04 15.18
C PRO A 76 20.72 9.72 14.68
N LYS A 77 21.65 8.96 14.11
CA LYS A 77 22.91 9.48 13.52
C LYS A 77 22.69 10.26 12.22
N TYR A 78 21.54 10.03 11.55
CA TYR A 78 21.16 10.61 10.26
C TYR A 78 19.93 11.53 10.38
N SER A 79 19.37 11.63 11.58
CA SER A 79 18.13 12.36 11.83
C SER A 79 18.28 13.83 11.45
N TYR A 80 17.30 14.32 10.67
CA TYR A 80 17.21 15.75 10.39
C TYR A 80 16.53 16.47 11.56
N SER A 81 17.14 17.57 12.02
CA SER A 81 16.63 18.38 13.16
C SER A 81 16.40 17.61 14.46
N GLY A 82 17.11 16.51 14.69
CA GLY A 82 16.98 15.71 15.92
C GLY A 82 15.65 14.99 16.09
N ILE A 83 14.89 14.81 15.01
CA ILE A 83 13.60 14.11 15.04
C ILE A 83 13.80 12.63 15.39
N VAL A 84 13.10 12.16 16.40
CA VAL A 84 13.05 10.75 16.80
C VAL A 84 11.84 10.10 16.14
N ALA A 85 12.05 8.96 15.49
CA ALA A 85 10.99 8.19 14.85
C ALA A 85 11.23 6.69 15.03
N PRO A 86 10.19 5.89 15.26
CA PRO A 86 10.32 4.44 15.42
C PRO A 86 10.54 3.71 14.09
N HIS A 87 10.20 4.32 12.97
CA HIS A 87 10.29 3.77 11.61
C HIS A 87 10.21 4.88 10.56
N ALA A 88 10.39 4.53 9.28
CA ALA A 88 10.47 5.50 8.18
C ALA A 88 9.14 6.16 7.77
N HIS A 89 7.99 5.82 8.35
CA HIS A 89 6.66 6.28 7.93
C HIS A 89 6.41 6.18 6.41
N ASN A 90 6.96 5.15 5.80
CA ASN A 90 6.79 4.78 4.39
C ASN A 90 7.20 3.33 4.25
N LEU A 91 6.29 2.47 3.77
CA LEU A 91 6.54 1.03 3.66
C LEU A 91 7.73 0.71 2.76
N PHE A 92 7.84 1.39 1.63
CA PHE A 92 8.89 1.10 0.65
C PHE A 92 10.28 1.48 1.17
N LEU A 93 10.39 2.64 1.82
CA LEU A 93 11.61 3.05 2.50
C LEU A 93 11.96 2.10 3.64
N GLN A 94 10.96 1.68 4.41
CA GLN A 94 11.19 0.75 5.53
C GLN A 94 11.68 -0.61 5.05
N ILE A 95 11.15 -1.16 3.96
CA ILE A 95 11.66 -2.41 3.38
C ILE A 95 13.14 -2.30 3.02
N VAL A 96 13.57 -1.15 2.45
CA VAL A 96 15.00 -0.93 2.18
C VAL A 96 15.79 -0.79 3.46
N CYS A 97 15.26 -0.10 4.48
CA CYS A 97 15.90 -0.03 5.80
C CYS A 97 16.07 -1.41 6.43
N ASP A 98 15.04 -2.24 6.37
CA ASP A 98 15.04 -3.55 7.05
C ASP A 98 15.94 -4.58 6.34
N ALA A 99 15.94 -4.63 5.00
CA ALA A 99 16.53 -5.72 4.25
C ALA A 99 17.19 -5.32 2.92
N GLY A 100 17.36 -4.02 2.68
CA GLY A 100 18.04 -3.48 1.50
C GLY A 100 17.19 -3.43 0.23
N VAL A 101 17.82 -2.89 -0.82
CA VAL A 101 17.15 -2.66 -2.12
C VAL A 101 16.68 -3.95 -2.80
N VAL A 102 17.40 -5.06 -2.60
CA VAL A 102 17.03 -6.36 -3.19
C VAL A 102 15.66 -6.81 -2.66
N ALA A 103 15.40 -6.63 -1.37
CA ALA A 103 14.10 -6.95 -0.78
C ALA A 103 12.98 -6.07 -1.36
N LEU A 104 13.24 -4.78 -1.58
CA LEU A 104 12.29 -3.89 -2.24
C LEU A 104 11.99 -4.36 -3.68
N VAL A 105 13.01 -4.71 -4.45
CA VAL A 105 12.82 -5.22 -5.83
C VAL A 105 11.97 -6.49 -5.83
N VAL A 106 12.27 -7.45 -4.96
CA VAL A 106 11.47 -8.68 -4.82
C VAL A 106 10.02 -8.36 -4.44
N PHE A 107 9.80 -7.45 -3.50
CA PHE A 107 8.46 -7.03 -3.10
C PHE A 107 7.69 -6.37 -4.25
N VAL A 108 8.31 -5.47 -4.99
CA VAL A 108 7.70 -4.82 -6.17
C VAL A 108 7.39 -5.83 -7.27
N LEU A 109 8.29 -6.77 -7.56
CA LEU A 109 8.05 -7.83 -8.53
C LEU A 109 6.90 -8.74 -8.12
N LEU A 110 6.78 -9.07 -6.82
CA LEU A 110 5.67 -9.83 -6.29
C LEU A 110 4.34 -9.11 -6.50
N LEU A 111 4.27 -7.81 -6.19
CA LEU A 111 3.10 -6.98 -6.42
C LEU A 111 2.76 -6.87 -7.92
N PHE A 112 3.78 -6.69 -8.77
CA PHE A 112 3.59 -6.66 -10.22
C PHE A 112 2.95 -7.95 -10.75
N HIS A 113 3.46 -9.12 -10.34
CA HIS A 113 2.88 -10.41 -10.72
C HIS A 113 1.46 -10.58 -10.18
N TYR A 114 1.23 -10.19 -8.93
CA TYR A 114 -0.10 -10.22 -8.33
C TYR A 114 -1.13 -9.43 -9.13
N PHE A 115 -0.84 -8.16 -9.45
CA PHE A 115 -1.76 -7.32 -10.21
C PHE A 115 -1.92 -7.82 -11.65
N ARG A 116 -0.84 -8.21 -12.31
CA ARG A 116 -0.87 -8.78 -13.66
C ARG A 116 -1.80 -10.00 -13.74
N ASP A 117 -1.64 -10.94 -12.81
CA ASP A 117 -2.38 -12.20 -12.84
C ASP A 117 -3.86 -11.99 -12.50
N LEU A 118 -4.19 -11.10 -11.57
CA LEU A 118 -5.57 -10.73 -11.27
C LEU A 118 -6.23 -9.98 -12.42
N CYS A 119 -5.54 -9.03 -13.06
CA CYS A 119 -6.07 -8.33 -14.24
C CYS A 119 -6.32 -9.30 -15.40
N ALA A 120 -5.38 -10.23 -15.65
CA ALA A 120 -5.56 -11.25 -16.70
C ALA A 120 -6.72 -12.20 -16.38
N ALA A 121 -6.92 -12.59 -15.12
CA ALA A 121 -8.05 -13.40 -14.70
C ALA A 121 -9.37 -12.64 -14.85
N PHE A 122 -9.42 -11.39 -14.43
CA PHE A 122 -10.59 -10.51 -14.55
C PHE A 122 -11.06 -10.34 -16.00
N CYS A 123 -10.14 -10.20 -16.95
CA CYS A 123 -10.48 -10.06 -18.37
C CYS A 123 -11.10 -11.33 -18.97
N ARG A 124 -10.81 -12.51 -18.41
CA ARG A 124 -11.33 -13.82 -18.88
C ARG A 124 -12.58 -14.26 -18.15
N GLU A 125 -12.80 -13.74 -16.94
CA GLU A 125 -13.90 -14.13 -16.06
C GLU A 125 -15.24 -13.61 -16.62
N LYS A 126 -16.24 -14.48 -16.66
CA LYS A 126 -17.60 -14.15 -17.09
C LYS A 126 -18.59 -14.08 -15.93
N ASP A 127 -18.31 -14.78 -14.83
CA ASP A 127 -19.17 -14.77 -13.67
C ASP A 127 -19.06 -13.42 -12.92
N PRO A 128 -20.18 -12.68 -12.76
CA PRO A 128 -20.18 -11.39 -12.11
C PRO A 128 -19.70 -11.44 -10.65
N PHE A 129 -19.97 -12.54 -9.97
CA PHE A 129 -19.60 -12.73 -8.56
C PHE A 129 -18.07 -12.88 -8.41
N SER A 130 -17.48 -13.75 -9.23
CA SER A 130 -16.01 -13.91 -9.29
C SER A 130 -15.31 -12.60 -9.66
N ARG A 131 -15.84 -11.85 -10.63
CA ARG A 131 -15.31 -10.52 -10.98
C ARG A 131 -15.37 -9.53 -9.82
N LEU A 132 -16.44 -9.56 -9.01
CA LEU A 132 -16.57 -8.72 -7.83
C LEU A 132 -15.45 -9.00 -6.82
N TYR A 133 -15.17 -10.28 -6.52
CA TYR A 133 -14.09 -10.66 -5.60
C TYR A 133 -12.70 -10.28 -6.12
N GLN A 134 -12.44 -10.47 -7.42
CA GLN A 134 -11.19 -10.07 -8.06
C GLN A 134 -11.01 -8.55 -7.98
N THR A 135 -12.08 -7.77 -8.23
CA THR A 135 -12.06 -6.30 -8.07
C THR A 135 -11.76 -5.91 -6.63
N ALA A 136 -12.40 -6.55 -5.67
CA ALA A 136 -12.16 -6.29 -4.24
C ALA A 136 -10.71 -6.60 -3.85
N ALA A 137 -10.15 -7.72 -4.37
CA ALA A 137 -8.77 -8.10 -4.13
C ALA A 137 -7.76 -7.06 -4.67
N VAL A 138 -7.96 -6.59 -5.89
CA VAL A 138 -7.13 -5.53 -6.50
C VAL A 138 -7.25 -4.23 -5.72
N SER A 139 -8.50 -3.79 -5.47
CA SER A 139 -8.75 -2.49 -4.82
C SER A 139 -8.24 -2.45 -3.38
N GLY A 140 -8.37 -3.55 -2.64
CA GLY A 140 -7.88 -3.65 -1.26
C GLY A 140 -6.36 -3.48 -1.17
N ILE A 141 -5.61 -4.23 -1.99
CA ILE A 141 -4.14 -4.10 -2.01
C ILE A 141 -3.72 -2.73 -2.56
N ALA A 142 -4.34 -2.23 -3.63
CA ALA A 142 -4.01 -0.92 -4.19
C ALA A 142 -4.24 0.21 -3.17
N GLY A 143 -5.40 0.21 -2.49
CA GLY A 143 -5.70 1.19 -1.44
C GLY A 143 -4.71 1.12 -0.27
N PHE A 144 -4.35 -0.08 0.17
CA PHE A 144 -3.32 -0.27 1.18
C PHE A 144 -1.97 0.31 0.75
N LEU A 145 -1.52 0.05 -0.50
CA LEU A 145 -0.25 0.55 -1.01
C LEU A 145 -0.20 2.07 -1.10
N VAL A 146 -1.32 2.72 -1.47
CA VAL A 146 -1.43 4.19 -1.46
C VAL A 146 -1.25 4.73 -0.04
N GLN A 147 -1.93 4.15 0.95
CA GLN A 147 -1.78 4.55 2.35
C GLN A 147 -0.35 4.29 2.85
N ALA A 148 0.25 3.17 2.45
CA ALA A 148 1.59 2.76 2.84
C ALA A 148 2.72 3.66 2.28
N MET A 149 2.43 4.56 1.34
CA MET A 149 3.38 5.60 0.89
C MET A 149 3.62 6.68 1.96
N THR A 150 2.68 6.88 2.88
CA THR A 150 2.74 7.92 3.91
C THR A 150 2.77 7.37 5.33
N ASP A 151 2.74 6.04 5.47
CA ASP A 151 2.84 5.37 6.74
C ASP A 151 3.46 3.97 6.59
N TYR A 152 3.97 3.41 7.71
CA TYR A 152 4.51 2.06 7.78
C TYR A 152 3.61 1.20 8.67
N SER A 153 2.56 0.62 8.09
CA SER A 153 1.55 -0.14 8.83
C SER A 153 1.99 -1.57 9.19
N PHE A 154 3.10 -2.07 8.62
CA PHE A 154 3.60 -3.43 8.92
C PHE A 154 4.22 -3.60 10.30
N TYR A 155 4.46 -2.49 11.05
CA TYR A 155 4.80 -2.59 12.47
C TYR A 155 3.68 -3.29 13.29
N ASN A 156 2.44 -3.23 12.80
CA ASN A 156 1.32 -3.94 13.39
C ASN A 156 1.20 -5.32 12.74
N TYR A 157 1.55 -6.38 13.47
CA TYR A 157 1.53 -7.76 12.98
C TYR A 157 0.15 -8.21 12.48
N ARG A 158 -0.95 -7.65 12.98
CA ARG A 158 -2.32 -7.94 12.50
C ARG A 158 -2.53 -7.41 11.09
N VAL A 159 -2.06 -6.20 10.83
CA VAL A 159 -2.13 -5.58 9.50
C VAL A 159 -1.23 -6.33 8.53
N LEU A 160 -0.02 -6.69 8.95
CA LEU A 160 0.90 -7.52 8.18
C LEU A 160 0.28 -8.86 7.79
N PHE A 161 -0.32 -9.55 8.76
CA PHE A 161 -1.00 -10.83 8.51
C PHE A 161 -2.17 -10.67 7.54
N LEU A 162 -3.04 -9.67 7.74
CA LEU A 162 -4.17 -9.39 6.85
C LEU A 162 -3.73 -9.06 5.43
N PHE A 163 -2.66 -8.28 5.27
CA PHE A 163 -2.09 -7.97 3.96
C PHE A 163 -1.68 -9.25 3.20
N TRP A 164 -0.91 -10.12 3.84
CA TRP A 164 -0.47 -11.37 3.23
C TRP A 164 -1.61 -12.35 2.97
N ALA A 165 -2.57 -12.44 3.89
CA ALA A 165 -3.78 -13.27 3.72
C ALA A 165 -4.62 -12.77 2.54
N TRP A 166 -4.80 -11.46 2.41
CA TRP A 166 -5.54 -10.85 1.31
C TRP A 166 -4.84 -11.03 -0.04
N LEU A 167 -3.52 -10.90 -0.05
CA LEU A 167 -2.70 -11.15 -1.23
C LEU A 167 -2.76 -12.62 -1.66
N ALA A 168 -2.70 -13.57 -0.72
CA ALA A 168 -2.85 -14.98 -0.99
C ALA A 168 -4.24 -15.31 -1.55
N LEU A 169 -5.31 -14.75 -0.97
CA LEU A 169 -6.68 -14.92 -1.46
C LEU A 169 -6.83 -14.41 -2.89
N GLY A 170 -6.33 -13.21 -3.20
CA GLY A 170 -6.35 -12.67 -4.56
C GLY A 170 -5.59 -13.55 -5.56
N SER A 171 -4.43 -14.08 -5.15
CA SER A 171 -3.65 -15.01 -5.98
C SER A 171 -4.39 -16.33 -6.26
N LEU A 172 -5.14 -16.85 -5.28
CA LEU A 172 -6.00 -18.02 -5.48
C LEU A 172 -7.13 -17.73 -6.46
N LEU A 173 -7.77 -16.56 -6.36
CA LEU A 173 -8.82 -16.13 -7.29
C LEU A 173 -8.29 -16.00 -8.72
N ALA A 174 -7.06 -15.49 -8.90
CA ALA A 174 -6.43 -15.41 -10.20
C ALA A 174 -6.17 -16.79 -10.82
N ARG A 175 -5.73 -17.75 -10.02
CA ARG A 175 -5.46 -19.12 -10.47
C ARG A 175 -6.74 -19.90 -10.81
N ARG A 176 -7.81 -19.70 -10.04
CA ARG A 176 -9.10 -20.41 -10.27
C ARG A 176 -9.66 -20.12 -11.67
N GLY A 177 -9.55 -18.91 -12.16
CA GLY A 177 -9.94 -18.54 -13.52
C GLY A 177 -9.04 -19.12 -14.62
N GLN A 178 -7.93 -19.78 -14.28
CA GLN A 178 -7.01 -20.41 -15.22
C GLN A 178 -7.18 -21.94 -15.28
N LEU A 179 -7.87 -22.55 -14.32
CA LEU A 179 -8.11 -24.00 -14.33
C LEU A 179 -9.15 -24.32 -15.40
N PRO A 180 -8.86 -25.26 -16.33
CA PRO A 180 -9.88 -25.75 -17.23
C PRO A 180 -11.03 -26.33 -16.40
N GLU A 181 -12.28 -26.06 -16.80
CA GLU A 181 -13.45 -26.73 -16.25
C GLU A 181 -13.25 -28.24 -16.40
N ARG A 182 -12.65 -28.87 -15.40
CA ARG A 182 -12.67 -30.34 -15.33
C ARG A 182 -14.11 -30.71 -15.10
N GLY A 183 -14.70 -31.25 -16.18
CA GLY A 183 -16.08 -31.65 -16.23
C GLY A 183 -16.51 -32.46 -15.02
N LEU A 184 -17.28 -31.84 -14.18
CA LEU A 184 -18.25 -32.50 -13.34
C LEU A 184 -19.46 -32.86 -14.25
N ARG A 185 -19.21 -33.76 -15.19
CA ARG A 185 -20.29 -34.55 -15.85
C ARG A 185 -20.25 -35.92 -15.18
N THR A 186 -21.04 -36.10 -14.18
CA THR A 186 -21.61 -37.38 -13.79
C THR A 186 -23.12 -37.24 -13.73
#